data_bcf17983e10140aa6015826f07c26bdd
#
_entry.id   bcf17983e10140aa6015826f07c26bdd
#
_cell.length_a   1.000
_cell.length_b   1.000
_cell.length_c   1.000
_cell.angle_alpha   90.00
_cell.angle_beta   90.00
_cell.angle_gamma   90.00
#
_symmetry.space_group_name_H-M   'P 1'
#
loop_
_entity.id
_entity.type
_entity.pdbx_description
1 polymer ?
#
loop_
_entity_poly.entity_id
_entity_poly.type
_entity_poly.pdbx_seq_one_letter_code
_entity_poly.pdbx_strand_id
1 'polypeptide(L)'
;MKNLVSIFAGHDANVSFYNAKTDEYYTIEVERLVKKRYFRLHEDNTSEYQKDILIQCRDIAEKDWGIENNYEAVLVSSDGYIQPPSILKEVFNTENV
;
A
#
# COMPACT_ATOMS: atom_id res chain seq x y z
N MET A 1 -2.83 -8.56 -18.10
CA MET A 1 -2.87 -8.90 -16.68
C MET A 1 -2.64 -7.64 -15.86
N LYS A 2 -3.39 -7.48 -14.77
CA LYS A 2 -3.30 -6.29 -13.93
C LYS A 2 -2.36 -6.51 -12.74
N ASN A 3 -1.85 -5.42 -12.19
CA ASN A 3 -0.95 -5.44 -11.05
C ASN A 3 -1.70 -5.75 -9.74
N LEU A 4 -0.96 -6.13 -8.71
CA LEU A 4 -1.53 -6.39 -7.39
C LEU A 4 -0.82 -5.56 -6.34
N VAL A 5 -1.55 -5.21 -5.28
CA VAL A 5 -1.00 -4.54 -4.09
C VAL A 5 -1.36 -5.38 -2.88
N SER A 6 -0.39 -5.59 -1.99
CA SER A 6 -0.60 -6.28 -0.72
C SER A 6 -0.12 -5.39 0.41
N ILE A 7 -0.96 -5.19 1.41
CA ILE A 7 -0.65 -4.32 2.55
C ILE A 7 -0.68 -5.13 3.84
N PHE A 8 0.44 -5.15 4.54
CA PHE A 8 0.51 -5.63 5.91
C PHE A 8 0.49 -4.42 6.83
N ALA A 9 -0.58 -4.24 7.58
CA ALA A 9 -0.80 -3.04 8.38
C ALA A 9 -0.39 -3.17 9.84
N GLY A 10 0.04 -4.35 10.28
CA GLY A 10 0.47 -4.60 11.64
C GLY A 10 1.86 -4.05 11.95
N HIS A 11 2.51 -4.59 13.00
CA HIS A 11 3.90 -4.27 13.32
C HIS A 11 4.78 -4.50 12.09
N ASP A 12 5.73 -3.61 11.85
CA ASP A 12 6.58 -3.67 10.65
C ASP A 12 5.75 -3.55 9.37
N ALA A 13 4.78 -2.65 9.39
CA ALA A 13 3.89 -2.42 8.25
C ALA A 13 4.66 -2.30 6.93
N ASN A 14 4.14 -2.94 5.90
CA ASN A 14 4.76 -2.89 4.59
C ASN A 14 3.70 -2.89 3.49
N VAL A 15 4.09 -2.39 2.33
CA VAL A 15 3.25 -2.39 1.13
C VAL A 15 4.05 -3.06 0.03
N SER A 16 3.50 -4.12 -0.54
CA SER A 16 4.15 -4.88 -1.60
C SER A 16 3.38 -4.71 -2.90
N PHE A 17 4.12 -4.61 -3.99
CA PHE A 17 3.56 -4.46 -5.32
C PHE A 17 4.02 -5.61 -6.21
N TYR A 18 3.09 -6.16 -6.97
CA TYR A 18 3.40 -7.11 -8.03
C TYR A 18 3.20 -6.44 -9.38
N ASN A 19 4.26 -6.41 -10.17
CA ASN A 19 4.21 -5.90 -11.54
C ASN A 19 3.93 -7.05 -12.50
N ALA A 20 2.71 -7.14 -13.00
CA ALA A 20 2.29 -8.23 -13.88
C ALA A 20 3.03 -8.22 -15.22
N LYS A 21 3.51 -7.08 -15.65
CA LYS A 21 4.23 -6.95 -16.93
C LYS A 21 5.61 -7.58 -16.88
N THR A 22 6.30 -7.45 -15.73
CA THR A 22 7.67 -7.95 -15.56
C THR A 22 7.75 -9.18 -14.67
N ASP A 23 6.64 -9.56 -14.02
CA ASP A 23 6.59 -10.66 -13.05
C ASP A 23 7.54 -10.43 -11.88
N GLU A 24 7.61 -9.19 -11.41
CA GLU A 24 8.48 -8.79 -10.32
C GLU A 24 7.71 -8.28 -9.11
N TYR A 25 8.28 -8.48 -7.93
CA TYR A 25 7.71 -8.01 -6.67
C TYR A 25 8.60 -6.95 -6.06
N TYR A 26 7.96 -5.95 -5.45
CA TYR A 26 8.66 -4.87 -4.75
C TYR A 26 7.97 -4.64 -3.42
N THR A 27 8.76 -4.40 -2.37
CA THR A 27 8.22 -4.16 -1.03
C THR A 27 8.78 -2.86 -0.45
N ILE A 28 7.87 -2.05 0.09
CA ILE A 28 8.23 -0.84 0.82
C ILE A 28 7.97 -1.10 2.30
N GLU A 29 9.01 -0.97 3.13
CA GLU A 29 8.87 -1.00 4.57
C GLU A 29 8.43 0.38 5.04
N VAL A 30 7.21 0.48 5.57
CA VAL A 30 6.62 1.78 5.92
C VAL A 30 7.42 2.49 7.00
N GLU A 31 8.00 1.76 7.94
CA GLU A 31 8.81 2.37 9.00
C GLU A 31 10.02 3.15 8.45
N ARG A 32 10.58 2.71 7.33
CA ARG A 32 11.67 3.44 6.67
C ARG A 32 11.16 4.69 6.00
N LEU A 33 9.96 4.63 5.45
CA LEU A 33 9.34 5.76 4.78
C LEU A 33 8.98 6.87 5.77
N VAL A 34 8.41 6.50 6.92
CA VAL A 34 7.99 7.45 7.95
C VAL A 34 9.06 7.67 9.03
N LYS A 35 10.16 6.90 8.99
CA LYS A 35 11.28 6.98 9.94
C LYS A 35 10.88 6.75 11.39
N LYS A 36 9.96 5.80 11.60
CA LYS A 36 9.50 5.40 12.92
C LYS A 36 9.61 3.88 13.07
N ARG A 37 10.30 3.42 14.13
CA ARG A 37 10.45 2.01 14.43
C ARG A 37 9.11 1.37 14.76
N TYR A 38 8.93 0.11 14.34
CA TYR A 38 7.74 -0.68 14.62
C TYR A 38 6.44 0.01 14.24
N PHE A 39 6.53 0.86 13.23
CA PHE A 39 5.34 1.57 12.74
C PHE A 39 4.32 0.62 12.16
N ARG A 40 3.06 0.87 12.47
CA ARG A 40 1.95 0.14 11.88
C ARG A 40 0.85 1.10 11.46
N LEU A 41 0.07 0.70 10.48
CA LEU A 41 -1.13 1.43 10.08
C LEU A 41 -2.21 1.08 11.09
N HIS A 42 -2.47 1.98 12.00
CA HIS A 42 -3.23 1.73 13.21
C HIS A 42 -4.39 2.71 13.35
N GLU A 43 -5.38 2.36 14.16
CA GLU A 43 -6.52 3.21 14.43
C GLU A 43 -6.14 4.56 15.05
N ASP A 44 -4.97 4.65 15.68
CA ASP A 44 -4.45 5.91 16.21
C ASP A 44 -3.95 6.86 15.12
N ASN A 45 -3.74 6.37 13.90
CA ASN A 45 -3.40 7.21 12.77
C ASN A 45 -4.67 7.84 12.20
N THR A 46 -4.59 9.09 11.76
CA THR A 46 -5.71 9.70 11.07
C THR A 46 -5.88 9.07 9.70
N SER A 47 -7.09 9.13 9.15
CA SER A 47 -7.37 8.65 7.80
C SER A 47 -6.50 9.36 6.76
N GLU A 48 -6.31 10.66 6.92
CA GLU A 48 -5.47 11.43 6.00
C GLU A 48 -4.01 11.01 6.06
N TYR A 49 -3.50 10.72 7.24
CA TYR A 49 -2.12 10.27 7.41
C TYR A 49 -1.91 8.92 6.74
N GLN A 50 -2.82 7.98 6.95
CA GLN A 50 -2.77 6.68 6.29
C GLN A 50 -2.82 6.82 4.78
N LYS A 51 -3.72 7.67 4.28
CA LYS A 51 -3.85 7.94 2.86
C LYS A 51 -2.56 8.51 2.27
N ASP A 52 -1.93 9.47 2.96
CA ASP A 52 -0.68 10.07 2.50
C ASP A 52 0.43 9.03 2.38
N ILE A 53 0.55 8.12 3.36
CA ILE A 53 1.53 7.03 3.31
C ILE A 53 1.29 6.15 2.09
N LEU A 54 0.05 5.76 1.85
CA LEU A 54 -0.29 4.90 0.73
C LEU A 54 -0.04 5.59 -0.61
N ILE A 55 -0.33 6.88 -0.71
CA ILE A 55 -0.04 7.66 -1.91
C ILE A 55 1.48 7.72 -2.16
N GLN A 56 2.27 7.93 -1.13
CA GLN A 56 3.73 7.93 -1.26
C GLN A 56 4.23 6.58 -1.76
N CYS A 57 3.70 5.47 -1.22
CA CYS A 57 4.06 4.12 -1.68
C CYS A 57 3.69 3.93 -3.15
N ARG A 58 2.48 4.32 -3.52
CA ARG A 58 2.02 4.23 -4.92
C ARG A 58 2.92 5.05 -5.85
N ASP A 59 3.27 6.26 -5.45
CA ASP A 59 4.11 7.13 -6.27
C ASP A 59 5.51 6.55 -6.46
N ILE A 60 6.10 5.97 -5.42
CA ILE A 60 7.38 5.28 -5.53
C ILE A 60 7.28 4.14 -6.54
N ALA A 61 6.23 3.31 -6.41
CA ALA A 61 6.04 2.18 -7.31
C ALA A 61 5.91 2.62 -8.76
N GLU A 62 5.14 3.66 -9.01
CA GLU A 62 4.90 4.15 -10.37
C GLU A 62 6.12 4.85 -10.99
N LYS A 63 6.80 5.67 -10.19
CA LYS A 63 7.95 6.46 -10.69
C LYS A 63 9.24 5.68 -10.72
N ASP A 64 9.54 4.96 -9.63
CA ASP A 64 10.85 4.33 -9.49
C ASP A 64 10.89 2.91 -10.07
N TRP A 65 9.76 2.20 -10.04
CA TRP A 65 9.68 0.81 -10.49
C TRP A 65 8.89 0.62 -11.77
N GLY A 66 8.31 1.68 -12.30
CA GLY A 66 7.58 1.64 -13.56
C GLY A 66 6.30 0.82 -13.51
N ILE A 67 5.69 0.68 -12.34
CA ILE A 67 4.43 -0.03 -12.20
C ILE A 67 3.31 0.86 -12.71
N GLU A 68 2.50 0.35 -13.63
CA GLU A 68 1.35 1.10 -14.16
C GLU A 68 0.21 1.13 -13.15
N ASN A 69 -0.51 2.25 -13.09
CA ASN A 69 -1.67 2.41 -12.23
C ASN A 69 -2.85 1.61 -12.78
N ASN A 70 -2.77 0.29 -12.69
CA ASN A 70 -3.76 -0.63 -13.20
C ASN A 70 -3.77 -1.86 -12.29
N TYR A 71 -4.50 -1.76 -11.17
CA TYR A 71 -4.47 -2.75 -10.11
C TYR A 71 -5.72 -3.63 -10.16
N GLU A 72 -5.53 -4.95 -10.16
CA GLU A 72 -6.61 -5.93 -10.11
C GLU A 72 -7.28 -5.91 -8.74
N ALA A 73 -6.47 -5.88 -7.69
CA ALA A 73 -6.96 -5.97 -6.33
C ALA A 73 -5.96 -5.40 -5.33
N VAL A 74 -6.46 -5.02 -4.17
CA VAL A 74 -5.66 -4.66 -3.01
C VAL A 74 -5.97 -5.66 -1.90
N LEU A 75 -4.95 -6.36 -1.42
CA LEU A 75 -5.05 -7.33 -0.35
C LEU A 75 -4.58 -6.70 0.95
N VAL A 76 -5.38 -6.78 1.99
CA VAL A 76 -5.05 -6.18 3.28
C VAL A 76 -5.03 -7.26 4.35
N SER A 77 -4.00 -7.24 5.20
CA SER A 77 -3.92 -8.20 6.31
C SER A 77 -4.99 -7.94 7.36
N SER A 78 -5.41 -9.01 8.04
CA SER A 78 -6.39 -8.91 9.12
C SER A 78 -5.83 -8.31 10.40
N ASP A 79 -4.50 -8.21 10.51
CA ASP A 79 -3.84 -7.73 11.73
C ASP A 79 -3.71 -6.21 11.77
N GLY A 80 -4.10 -5.54 10.70
CA GLY A 80 -3.96 -4.11 10.60
C GLY A 80 -5.29 -3.40 10.59
N TYR A 81 -5.22 -2.09 10.55
CA TYR A 81 -6.40 -1.24 10.58
C TYR A 81 -6.22 -0.07 9.62
N ILE A 82 -7.03 -0.05 8.60
CA ILE A 82 -7.05 1.07 7.63
C ILE A 82 -8.49 1.58 7.56
N GLN A 83 -8.69 2.82 7.90
CA GLN A 83 -10.02 3.40 8.06
C GLN A 83 -10.11 4.73 7.31
N PRO A 84 -11.14 4.94 6.49
CA PRO A 84 -12.10 3.93 6.02
C PRO A 84 -11.51 3.08 4.89
N PRO A 85 -12.02 1.87 4.66
CA PRO A 85 -11.51 1.02 3.58
C PRO A 85 -11.59 1.64 2.19
N SER A 86 -12.51 2.59 1.99
CA SER A 86 -12.63 3.32 0.73
C SER A 86 -11.36 4.09 0.33
N ILE A 87 -10.47 4.37 1.29
CA ILE A 87 -9.16 4.97 1.00
C ILE A 87 -8.39 4.11 0.00
N LEU A 88 -8.42 2.81 0.17
CA LEU A 88 -7.69 1.88 -0.70
C LEU A 88 -8.23 1.91 -2.12
N LYS A 89 -9.55 1.96 -2.25
CA LYS A 89 -10.20 2.06 -3.57
C LYS A 89 -9.82 3.35 -4.28
N GLU A 90 -9.76 4.43 -3.53
CA GLU A 90 -9.42 5.74 -4.06
C GLU A 90 -7.94 5.82 -4.46
N VAL A 91 -7.04 5.37 -3.59
CA VAL A 91 -5.59 5.45 -3.83
C VAL A 91 -5.17 4.59 -5.02
N PHE A 92 -5.68 3.37 -5.09
CA PHE A 92 -5.27 2.39 -6.11
C PHE A 92 -6.25 2.27 -7.27
N ASN A 93 -7.31 3.05 -7.27
CA ASN A 93 -8.29 3.11 -8.35
C ASN A 93 -8.82 1.73 -8.73
N THR A 94 -9.20 0.94 -7.74
CA THR A 94 -9.80 -0.38 -7.94
C THR A 94 -10.93 -0.61 -6.95
N GLU A 95 -11.96 -1.33 -7.37
CA GLU A 95 -13.07 -1.72 -6.50
C GLU A 95 -12.79 -3.00 -5.69
N ASN A 96 -11.73 -3.71 -6.02
CA ASN A 96 -11.39 -4.99 -5.40
C ASN A 96 -10.44 -4.79 -4.21
N VAL A 97 -11.02 -4.66 -3.05
CA VAL A 97 -10.26 -4.48 -1.80
C VAL A 97 -10.63 -5.59 -0.82
#